data_e34a25615995af4f3eeeb26c9802ab2d
#
_entry.id   e34a25615995af4f3eeeb26c9802ab2d
#
_cell.length_a   1.000
_cell.length_b   1.000
_cell.length_c   1.000
_cell.angle_alpha   90.00
_cell.angle_beta   90.00
_cell.angle_gamma   90.00
#
_symmetry.space_group_name_H-M   'P 1'
#
loop_
_entity.id
_entity.type
_entity.pdbx_description
1 polymer ?
#
loop_
_entity_poly.entity_id
_entity_poly.type
_entity_poly.pdbx_seq_one_letter_code
_entity_poly.pdbx_strand_id
1 'polypeptide(L)'
;MSNETKSMGKIAALCKRRGFIFQSSEIYSGIGGFWDYGPLGVELKRNVKDAWWRDMVTGHDDTSVPPGAPSTFDMVGLESTIIMHPQIWKASGHYDLFYDLFVDCKTCKARFRADQIESSDCPRKPSKRPGEHDECDLTDPREFNLMFKTYVGALIDPTAEAYLRPETAQGMFVNFKNVLSTSRIKVPFGIAQVGKSFRNEITPRNFTFRSREFEQMEMEFFCAPESSEAWYAYWRDRRVDWYVSLGLKSDNLRLREHGPNERAHYSCGTADIEYAFPFLSEGEFGELEGVSHRGDFDLRSHMEGKLIRDGDELVVERDEHGQPRHPGSGKDLSYFDDATQTKYVPHVIEPAGGVGRTALALLCEAYDEDAIPDEKGVPQERIVLRLHPRIAPIKAAVFPLVKKDGQPEIAAEIYRGLKKRWHVFYDQKGSIGKRYRRQDESGTPFCITVDHQTIEDETITLRDRDTTEQTRVKIADLESVLAARLQM
;
A
#
# COMPACT_ATOMS: atom_id res chain seq x y z
N MET A 1 -23.52 4.38 -12.45
CA MET A 1 -23.26 3.41 -13.52
C MET A 1 -22.88 2.10 -12.86
N SER A 2 -23.52 1.01 -13.26
CA SER A 2 -23.44 -0.29 -12.58
C SER A 2 -22.03 -0.90 -12.61
N ASN A 3 -21.69 -1.68 -11.59
CA ASN A 3 -20.45 -2.45 -11.45
C ASN A 3 -20.17 -3.46 -12.60
N GLU A 4 -21.08 -3.62 -13.56
CA GLU A 4 -20.96 -4.56 -14.69
C GLU A 4 -19.81 -4.22 -15.67
N THR A 5 -19.34 -2.98 -15.73
CA THR A 5 -18.26 -2.56 -16.63
C THR A 5 -16.86 -2.79 -16.07
N LYS A 6 -16.69 -2.85 -14.73
CA LYS A 6 -15.38 -2.99 -14.09
C LYS A 6 -15.10 -4.44 -13.70
N SER A 7 -14.49 -5.23 -14.57
CA SER A 7 -14.00 -6.57 -14.18
C SER A 7 -12.48 -6.55 -13.93
N MET A 8 -12.02 -7.36 -12.96
CA MET A 8 -10.58 -7.54 -12.71
C MET A 8 -9.80 -8.01 -13.94
N GLY A 9 -10.44 -8.81 -14.80
CA GLY A 9 -9.84 -9.25 -16.06
C GLY A 9 -9.50 -8.09 -17.00
N LYS A 10 -10.40 -7.12 -17.15
CA LYS A 10 -10.18 -5.90 -17.96
C LYS A 10 -9.08 -5.03 -17.37
N ILE A 11 -9.09 -4.83 -16.05
CA ILE A 11 -8.07 -4.03 -15.34
C ILE A 11 -6.69 -4.70 -15.46
N ALA A 12 -6.58 -6.00 -15.21
CA ALA A 12 -5.32 -6.74 -15.34
C ALA A 12 -4.78 -6.71 -16.79
N ALA A 13 -5.66 -6.86 -17.78
CA ALA A 13 -5.30 -6.75 -19.19
C ALA A 13 -4.77 -5.35 -19.56
N LEU A 14 -5.42 -4.29 -19.04
CA LEU A 14 -4.94 -2.91 -19.19
C LEU A 14 -3.59 -2.71 -18.50
N CYS A 15 -3.43 -3.18 -17.27
CA CYS A 15 -2.19 -3.09 -16.51
C CYS A 15 -1.02 -3.74 -17.27
N LYS A 16 -1.22 -4.95 -17.82
CA LYS A 16 -0.22 -5.63 -18.62
C LYS A 16 0.09 -4.85 -19.92
N ARG A 17 -0.94 -4.45 -20.67
CA ARG A 17 -0.78 -3.74 -21.95
C ARG A 17 -0.09 -2.39 -21.80
N ARG A 18 -0.32 -1.67 -20.71
CA ARG A 18 0.26 -0.35 -20.44
C ARG A 18 1.52 -0.36 -19.59
N GLY A 19 1.95 -1.51 -19.12
CA GLY A 19 3.19 -1.64 -18.35
C GLY A 19 3.05 -1.14 -16.92
N PHE A 20 1.93 -1.44 -16.27
CA PHE A 20 1.77 -1.22 -14.84
C PHE A 20 2.27 -2.42 -14.04
N ILE A 21 1.76 -3.61 -14.29
CA ILE A 21 2.05 -4.79 -13.49
C ILE A 21 2.19 -6.01 -14.39
N PHE A 22 3.21 -6.82 -14.12
CA PHE A 22 3.51 -8.07 -14.80
C PHE A 22 3.60 -9.22 -13.81
N GLN A 23 3.34 -10.45 -14.28
CA GLN A 23 3.71 -11.64 -13.51
C GLN A 23 5.24 -11.70 -13.40
N SER A 24 5.77 -11.86 -12.17
CA SER A 24 7.21 -11.99 -12.00
C SER A 24 7.75 -13.24 -12.71
N SER A 25 8.90 -13.09 -13.36
CA SER A 25 9.56 -14.19 -14.08
C SER A 25 8.68 -14.84 -15.18
N GLU A 26 7.85 -14.06 -15.86
CA GLU A 26 6.85 -14.55 -16.84
C GLU A 26 7.47 -15.41 -17.95
N ILE A 27 8.70 -15.13 -18.37
CA ILE A 27 9.43 -15.94 -19.37
C ILE A 27 9.69 -17.38 -18.95
N TYR A 28 9.62 -17.66 -17.63
CA TYR A 28 9.73 -19.00 -17.04
C TYR A 28 8.39 -19.49 -16.48
N SER A 29 7.28 -19.05 -17.05
CA SER A 29 5.90 -19.36 -16.62
C SER A 29 5.49 -18.69 -15.30
N GLY A 30 6.30 -17.77 -14.81
CA GLY A 30 6.01 -17.00 -13.60
C GLY A 30 6.19 -17.77 -12.29
N ILE A 31 6.11 -17.05 -11.17
CA ILE A 31 6.08 -17.63 -9.83
C ILE A 31 4.88 -17.04 -9.07
N GLY A 32 4.02 -17.89 -8.53
CA GLY A 32 2.77 -17.48 -7.89
C GLY A 32 2.96 -16.52 -6.71
N GLY A 33 2.17 -15.44 -6.68
CA GLY A 33 2.20 -14.47 -5.59
C GLY A 33 3.35 -13.46 -5.64
N PHE A 34 4.09 -13.38 -6.74
CA PHE A 34 5.12 -12.37 -6.97
C PHE A 34 4.80 -11.56 -8.23
N TRP A 35 4.95 -10.25 -8.14
CA TRP A 35 4.56 -9.31 -9.19
C TRP A 35 5.64 -8.27 -9.43
N ASP A 36 5.94 -8.02 -10.70
CA ASP A 36 6.85 -6.97 -11.13
C ASP A 36 6.05 -5.72 -11.56
N TYR A 37 6.52 -4.55 -11.18
CA TYR A 37 5.93 -3.28 -11.59
C TYR A 37 6.70 -2.73 -12.78
N GLY A 38 6.00 -2.58 -13.91
CA GLY A 38 6.57 -2.01 -15.13
C GLY A 38 6.76 -0.49 -15.06
N PRO A 39 7.12 0.17 -16.18
CA PRO A 39 7.48 1.59 -16.19
C PRO A 39 6.40 2.53 -15.63
N LEU A 40 5.11 2.28 -15.90
CA LEU A 40 4.02 3.08 -15.30
C LEU A 40 3.70 2.64 -13.87
N GLY A 41 3.82 1.36 -13.57
CA GLY A 41 3.54 0.82 -12.24
C GLY A 41 4.54 1.29 -11.19
N VAL A 42 5.83 1.34 -11.51
CA VAL A 42 6.85 1.82 -10.58
C VAL A 42 6.66 3.30 -10.27
N GLU A 43 6.31 4.13 -11.26
CA GLU A 43 6.03 5.55 -11.04
C GLU A 43 4.74 5.76 -10.24
N LEU A 44 3.68 4.98 -10.49
CA LEU A 44 2.47 5.01 -9.66
C LEU A 44 2.81 4.70 -8.19
N LYS A 45 3.55 3.63 -7.94
CA LYS A 45 3.97 3.25 -6.58
C LYS A 45 4.84 4.30 -5.91
N ARG A 46 5.78 4.91 -6.66
CA ARG A 46 6.61 6.01 -6.13
C ARG A 46 5.74 7.19 -5.73
N ASN A 47 4.84 7.63 -6.62
CA ASN A 47 3.94 8.74 -6.33
C ASN A 47 3.05 8.49 -5.10
N VAL A 48 2.57 7.25 -4.90
CA VAL A 48 1.81 6.86 -3.70
C VAL A 48 2.69 6.94 -2.45
N LYS A 49 3.90 6.39 -2.50
CA LYS A 49 4.85 6.42 -1.37
C LYS A 49 5.28 7.85 -1.04
N ASP A 50 5.58 8.66 -2.06
CA ASP A 50 6.00 10.05 -1.90
C ASP A 50 4.84 10.90 -1.33
N ALA A 51 3.60 10.65 -1.76
CA ALA A 51 2.41 11.29 -1.20
C ALA A 51 2.24 10.94 0.28
N TRP A 52 2.34 9.63 0.62
CA TRP A 52 2.24 9.18 2.00
C TRP A 52 3.35 9.77 2.88
N TRP A 53 4.59 9.71 2.41
CA TRP A 53 5.74 10.22 3.16
C TRP A 53 5.66 11.73 3.39
N ARG A 54 5.25 12.46 2.35
CA ARG A 54 5.06 13.90 2.47
C ARG A 54 3.95 14.25 3.46
N ASP A 55 2.80 13.57 3.38
CA ASP A 55 1.64 13.92 4.21
C ASP A 55 1.78 13.45 5.66
N MET A 56 2.53 12.37 5.90
CA MET A 56 2.70 11.78 7.22
C MET A 56 3.97 12.25 7.93
N VAL A 57 5.05 12.54 7.21
CA VAL A 57 6.37 12.82 7.79
C VAL A 57 6.86 14.23 7.44
N THR A 58 7.24 14.47 6.18
CA THR A 58 7.99 15.70 5.81
C THR A 58 7.14 16.94 5.68
N GLY A 59 5.85 16.83 5.47
CA GLY A 59 4.89 17.94 5.41
C GLY A 59 4.04 18.06 6.67
N HIS A 60 4.29 17.23 7.69
CA HIS A 60 3.66 17.39 9.00
C HIS A 60 4.18 18.66 9.69
N ASP A 61 3.26 19.44 10.27
CA ASP A 61 3.59 20.61 11.07
C ASP A 61 3.56 20.22 12.56
N ASP A 62 4.74 20.06 13.14
CA ASP A 62 4.94 19.71 14.54
C ASP A 62 4.70 20.87 15.53
N THR A 63 4.45 22.08 15.01
CA THR A 63 4.24 23.29 15.82
C THR A 63 2.76 23.60 16.06
N SER A 64 1.84 23.00 15.32
CA SER A 64 0.39 23.20 15.41
C SER A 64 -0.34 21.88 15.74
N VAL A 65 -1.49 22.02 16.43
CA VAL A 65 -2.37 20.87 16.69
C VAL A 65 -3.20 20.60 15.45
N PRO A 66 -3.02 19.45 14.76
CA PRO A 66 -3.87 19.13 13.61
C PRO A 66 -5.33 18.96 14.01
N PRO A 67 -6.28 19.28 13.13
CA PRO A 67 -7.71 19.08 13.40
C PRO A 67 -8.02 17.66 13.88
N GLY A 68 -8.67 17.55 15.05
CA GLY A 68 -9.01 16.25 15.68
C GLY A 68 -7.90 15.59 16.48
N ALA A 69 -6.66 16.08 16.41
CA ALA A 69 -5.56 15.55 17.22
C ALA A 69 -5.66 16.02 18.68
N PRO A 70 -5.29 15.18 19.67
CA PRO A 70 -5.27 15.57 21.08
C PRO A 70 -4.25 16.67 21.42
N SER A 71 -3.11 16.68 20.73
CA SER A 71 -2.03 17.64 20.93
C SER A 71 -1.15 17.77 19.69
N THR A 72 -0.11 18.60 19.73
CA THR A 72 1.01 18.55 18.77
C THR A 72 1.78 17.25 18.94
N PHE A 73 2.46 16.82 17.88
CA PHE A 73 3.31 15.62 17.88
C PHE A 73 4.39 15.71 16.81
N ASP A 74 5.45 14.96 16.99
CA ASP A 74 6.55 14.85 16.01
C ASP A 74 6.34 13.61 15.11
N MET A 75 6.83 13.69 13.87
CA MET A 75 6.88 12.55 12.95
C MET A 75 8.28 12.41 12.38
N VAL A 76 8.87 11.22 12.50
CA VAL A 76 10.22 10.94 12.00
C VAL A 76 10.24 9.67 11.16
N GLY A 77 11.22 9.57 10.25
CA GLY A 77 11.40 8.42 9.41
C GLY A 77 12.45 7.44 9.94
N LEU A 78 12.26 6.16 9.65
CA LEU A 78 13.22 5.09 9.89
C LEU A 78 13.28 4.16 8.69
N GLU A 79 14.44 3.61 8.38
CA GLU A 79 14.60 2.45 7.51
C GLU A 79 15.35 1.36 8.26
N SER A 80 14.65 0.29 8.65
CA SER A 80 15.26 -0.88 9.29
C SER A 80 15.56 -1.98 8.26
N THR A 81 16.49 -2.87 8.62
CA THR A 81 16.89 -3.99 7.75
C THR A 81 15.76 -5.00 7.56
N ILE A 82 15.75 -5.68 6.40
CA ILE A 82 14.80 -6.77 6.11
C ILE A 82 15.09 -7.99 6.99
N ILE A 83 16.37 -8.34 7.14
CA ILE A 83 16.81 -9.43 8.01
C ILE A 83 17.25 -8.82 9.32
N MET A 84 16.60 -9.24 10.41
CA MET A 84 16.86 -8.78 11.77
C MET A 84 17.21 -9.97 12.68
N HIS A 85 17.65 -9.69 13.89
CA HIS A 85 17.98 -10.72 14.86
C HIS A 85 16.78 -11.65 15.12
N PRO A 86 16.91 -13.00 15.06
CA PRO A 86 15.79 -13.93 15.20
C PRO A 86 15.00 -13.80 16.49
N GLN A 87 15.64 -13.29 17.56
CA GLN A 87 14.97 -13.06 18.86
C GLN A 87 13.83 -12.04 18.77
N ILE A 88 13.87 -11.11 17.80
CA ILE A 88 12.78 -10.16 17.56
C ILE A 88 11.48 -10.90 17.27
N TRP A 89 11.53 -11.90 16.39
CA TRP A 89 10.35 -12.70 15.99
C TRP A 89 9.85 -13.62 17.09
N LYS A 90 10.75 -14.06 17.99
CA LYS A 90 10.40 -14.85 19.15
C LYS A 90 9.73 -13.99 20.22
N ALA A 91 10.29 -12.84 20.54
CA ALA A 91 9.73 -11.92 21.53
C ALA A 91 8.37 -11.37 21.08
N SER A 92 8.22 -10.98 19.82
CA SER A 92 6.95 -10.47 19.28
C SER A 92 5.88 -11.55 19.05
N GLY A 93 6.21 -12.83 19.22
CA GLY A 93 5.30 -13.95 19.03
C GLY A 93 5.16 -14.48 17.60
N HIS A 94 5.73 -13.82 16.60
CA HIS A 94 5.65 -14.26 15.20
C HIS A 94 6.21 -15.66 14.98
N TYR A 95 7.23 -16.05 15.74
CA TYR A 95 7.84 -17.37 15.62
C TYR A 95 6.84 -18.51 15.90
N ASP A 96 5.96 -18.32 16.91
CA ASP A 96 5.02 -19.36 17.36
C ASP A 96 3.61 -19.17 16.80
N LEU A 97 3.16 -17.94 16.55
CA LEU A 97 1.76 -17.62 16.28
C LEU A 97 1.48 -17.18 14.85
N PHE A 98 2.51 -16.91 14.05
CA PHE A 98 2.35 -16.45 12.67
C PHE A 98 2.29 -17.63 11.72
N TYR A 99 1.22 -18.42 11.81
CA TYR A 99 0.96 -19.57 10.96
C TYR A 99 -0.48 -19.62 10.45
N ASP A 100 -0.65 -20.24 9.29
CA ASP A 100 -1.95 -20.65 8.77
C ASP A 100 -2.09 -22.16 8.91
N LEU A 101 -3.31 -22.63 9.13
CA LEU A 101 -3.64 -24.05 9.01
C LEU A 101 -3.95 -24.38 7.55
N PHE A 102 -3.35 -25.41 7.02
CA PHE A 102 -3.61 -25.88 5.65
C PHE A 102 -3.94 -27.37 5.60
N VAL A 103 -4.66 -27.72 4.56
CA VAL A 103 -4.96 -29.11 4.16
C VAL A 103 -4.52 -29.34 2.72
N ASP A 104 -4.03 -30.52 2.42
CA ASP A 104 -3.72 -30.97 1.07
C ASP A 104 -4.79 -31.96 0.59
N CYS A 105 -5.23 -31.87 -0.65
CA CYS A 105 -5.99 -32.94 -1.27
C CYS A 105 -5.01 -34.02 -1.77
N LYS A 106 -5.13 -35.25 -1.23
CA LYS A 106 -4.27 -36.39 -1.59
C LYS A 106 -4.43 -36.78 -3.05
N THR A 107 -5.59 -36.48 -3.65
CA THR A 107 -5.91 -36.87 -5.02
C THR A 107 -5.43 -35.85 -6.06
N CYS A 108 -5.83 -34.57 -5.94
CA CYS A 108 -5.46 -33.54 -6.92
C CYS A 108 -4.20 -32.76 -6.56
N LYS A 109 -3.64 -32.99 -5.37
CA LYS A 109 -2.46 -32.30 -4.83
C LYS A 109 -2.65 -30.78 -4.61
N ALA A 110 -3.87 -30.28 -4.70
CA ALA A 110 -4.18 -28.90 -4.38
C ALA A 110 -4.09 -28.66 -2.88
N ARG A 111 -3.64 -27.46 -2.51
CA ARG A 111 -3.50 -27.02 -1.12
C ARG A 111 -4.52 -25.93 -0.84
N PHE A 112 -5.16 -25.99 0.33
CA PHE A 112 -6.15 -25.03 0.77
C PHE A 112 -5.84 -24.56 2.19
N ARG A 113 -6.18 -23.32 2.52
CA ARG A 113 -6.25 -22.89 3.92
C ARG A 113 -7.46 -23.56 4.56
N ALA A 114 -7.28 -24.07 5.76
CA ALA A 114 -8.33 -24.81 6.47
C ALA A 114 -9.58 -23.95 6.75
N ASP A 115 -9.37 -22.66 7.06
CA ASP A 115 -10.44 -21.67 7.31
C ASP A 115 -11.18 -21.21 6.03
N GLN A 116 -10.65 -21.53 4.83
CA GLN A 116 -11.20 -21.09 3.54
C GLN A 116 -11.72 -22.23 2.67
N ILE A 117 -11.78 -23.45 3.20
CA ILE A 117 -12.28 -24.62 2.46
C ILE A 117 -13.71 -24.38 1.93
N GLU A 118 -14.57 -23.79 2.77
CA GLU A 118 -15.96 -23.54 2.41
C GLU A 118 -16.15 -22.48 1.32
N SER A 119 -15.17 -21.60 1.11
CA SER A 119 -15.17 -20.57 0.09
C SER A 119 -14.30 -20.91 -1.12
N SER A 120 -13.70 -22.10 -1.15
CA SER A 120 -12.77 -22.51 -2.22
C SER A 120 -13.45 -23.50 -3.17
N ASP A 121 -13.13 -23.37 -4.47
CA ASP A 121 -13.57 -24.33 -5.47
C ASP A 121 -12.63 -25.53 -5.57
N CYS A 122 -13.17 -26.74 -5.74
CA CYS A 122 -12.34 -27.91 -6.00
C CYS A 122 -11.78 -27.88 -7.43
N PRO A 123 -10.46 -27.91 -7.66
CA PRO A 123 -9.88 -27.87 -9.01
C PRO A 123 -10.35 -28.99 -9.95
N ARG A 124 -10.76 -30.14 -9.40
CA ARG A 124 -11.31 -31.26 -10.20
C ARG A 124 -12.81 -31.13 -10.47
N LYS A 125 -13.55 -30.57 -9.53
CA LYS A 125 -15.00 -30.38 -9.63
C LYS A 125 -15.33 -28.96 -9.15
N PRO A 126 -15.16 -27.92 -10.00
CA PRO A 126 -15.36 -26.52 -9.61
C PRO A 126 -16.78 -26.19 -9.10
N SER A 127 -17.76 -27.04 -9.34
CA SER A 127 -19.11 -26.91 -8.78
C SER A 127 -19.26 -27.47 -7.36
N LYS A 128 -18.18 -27.98 -6.77
CA LYS A 128 -18.12 -28.57 -5.43
C LYS A 128 -16.97 -27.95 -4.63
N ARG A 129 -17.11 -27.96 -3.31
CA ARG A 129 -16.05 -27.57 -2.39
C ARG A 129 -15.04 -28.69 -2.19
N PRO A 130 -13.81 -28.40 -1.78
CA PRO A 130 -12.87 -29.42 -1.37
C PRO A 130 -13.44 -30.25 -0.21
N GLY A 131 -13.39 -31.59 -0.33
CA GLY A 131 -13.94 -32.53 0.66
C GLY A 131 -15.40 -32.92 0.45
N GLU A 132 -16.17 -32.25 -0.42
CA GLU A 132 -17.61 -32.54 -0.65
C GLU A 132 -17.89 -33.72 -1.61
N HIS A 133 -16.87 -34.35 -2.16
CA HIS A 133 -17.07 -35.47 -3.10
C HIS A 133 -16.07 -36.60 -2.87
N ASP A 134 -16.47 -37.82 -3.20
CA ASP A 134 -15.75 -39.06 -2.91
C ASP A 134 -14.30 -39.12 -3.44
N GLU A 135 -14.00 -38.35 -4.49
CA GLU A 135 -12.63 -38.27 -5.05
C GLU A 135 -11.73 -37.23 -4.33
N CYS A 136 -12.26 -36.51 -3.35
CA CYS A 136 -11.51 -35.49 -2.64
C CYS A 136 -11.18 -35.99 -1.23
N ASP A 137 -9.95 -36.51 -1.08
CA ASP A 137 -9.40 -36.96 0.20
C ASP A 137 -8.47 -35.88 0.76
N LEU A 138 -8.93 -35.16 1.77
CA LEU A 138 -8.17 -34.12 2.45
C LEU A 138 -7.32 -34.70 3.58
N THR A 139 -6.14 -34.12 3.79
CA THR A 139 -5.31 -34.42 4.97
C THR A 139 -5.88 -33.74 6.21
N ASP A 140 -5.42 -34.16 7.39
CA ASP A 140 -5.61 -33.37 8.61
C ASP A 140 -4.96 -31.98 8.45
N PRO A 141 -5.52 -30.93 9.11
CA PRO A 141 -4.92 -29.61 9.13
C PRO A 141 -3.51 -29.62 9.72
N ARG A 142 -2.59 -28.90 9.08
CA ARG A 142 -1.20 -28.74 9.51
C ARG A 142 -0.83 -27.28 9.57
N GLU A 143 -0.01 -26.91 10.55
CA GLU A 143 0.52 -25.56 10.69
C GLU A 143 1.57 -25.27 9.62
N PHE A 144 1.54 -24.07 9.08
CA PHE A 144 2.51 -23.57 8.14
C PHE A 144 2.90 -22.14 8.54
N ASN A 145 4.13 -21.98 9.01
CA ASN A 145 4.64 -20.67 9.38
C ASN A 145 4.80 -19.80 8.11
N LEU A 146 4.24 -18.60 8.16
CA LEU A 146 4.22 -17.67 7.03
C LEU A 146 5.52 -16.89 6.85
N MET A 147 6.48 -16.96 7.76
CA MET A 147 7.77 -16.31 7.58
C MET A 147 8.66 -17.07 6.60
N PHE A 148 9.26 -16.33 5.66
CA PHE A 148 10.34 -16.89 4.84
C PHE A 148 11.59 -17.07 5.67
N LYS A 149 12.07 -18.30 5.73
CA LYS A 149 13.28 -18.68 6.44
C LYS A 149 14.51 -18.63 5.54
N THR A 150 15.62 -18.14 6.06
CA THR A 150 16.94 -18.11 5.40
C THR A 150 18.05 -18.37 6.42
N TYR A 151 19.30 -18.27 5.98
CA TYR A 151 20.48 -18.45 6.82
C TYR A 151 21.48 -17.34 6.59
N VAL A 152 22.13 -16.87 7.65
CA VAL A 152 23.16 -15.83 7.59
C VAL A 152 24.54 -16.47 7.85
N GLY A 153 25.45 -16.27 6.91
CA GLY A 153 26.80 -16.85 6.99
C GLY A 153 27.01 -18.02 6.02
N ALA A 154 28.16 -18.68 6.12
CA ALA A 154 28.61 -19.70 5.18
C ALA A 154 28.05 -21.11 5.47
N LEU A 155 27.58 -21.36 6.67
CA LEU A 155 27.06 -22.66 7.10
C LEU A 155 25.56 -22.63 7.30
N ILE A 156 24.91 -23.72 6.91
CA ILE A 156 23.47 -23.92 7.13
C ILE A 156 23.33 -24.73 8.43
N ASP A 157 23.15 -24.05 9.53
CA ASP A 157 22.89 -24.65 10.84
C ASP A 157 21.83 -23.85 11.62
N PRO A 158 21.25 -24.40 12.69
CA PRO A 158 20.20 -23.76 13.46
C PRO A 158 20.61 -22.41 14.08
N THR A 159 21.90 -22.18 14.33
CA THR A 159 22.39 -20.93 14.92
C THR A 159 22.51 -19.79 13.89
N ALA A 160 22.55 -20.13 12.60
CA ALA A 160 22.60 -19.22 11.48
C ALA A 160 21.20 -18.87 10.92
N GLU A 161 20.13 -19.42 11.51
CA GLU A 161 18.77 -19.22 11.06
C GLU A 161 18.33 -17.77 11.17
N ALA A 162 17.71 -17.26 10.12
CA ALA A 162 17.15 -15.91 10.04
C ALA A 162 15.86 -15.91 9.22
N TYR A 163 15.13 -14.81 9.27
CA TYR A 163 13.85 -14.67 8.59
C TYR A 163 13.80 -13.37 7.80
N LEU A 164 13.13 -13.39 6.65
CA LEU A 164 12.68 -12.19 6.00
C LEU A 164 11.50 -11.63 6.80
N ARG A 165 11.52 -10.34 7.12
CA ARG A 165 10.49 -9.71 7.96
C ARG A 165 9.10 -9.83 7.33
N PRO A 166 8.07 -10.26 8.10
CA PRO A 166 6.69 -10.32 7.64
C PRO A 166 5.96 -8.97 7.74
N GLU A 167 6.56 -7.99 8.44
CA GLU A 167 6.06 -6.62 8.65
C GLU A 167 7.23 -5.67 8.92
N THR A 168 6.98 -4.37 8.82
CA THR A 168 7.99 -3.33 9.09
C THR A 168 7.99 -2.86 10.55
N ALA A 169 6.90 -3.10 11.31
CA ALA A 169 6.66 -2.65 12.67
C ALA A 169 7.79 -2.94 13.65
N GLN A 170 8.23 -4.19 13.71
CA GLN A 170 9.18 -4.65 14.73
C GLN A 170 10.52 -3.91 14.67
N GLY A 171 10.94 -3.47 13.47
CA GLY A 171 12.12 -2.65 13.29
C GLY A 171 12.00 -1.27 13.96
N MET A 172 10.80 -0.72 14.05
CA MET A 172 10.53 0.58 14.70
C MET A 172 10.53 0.43 16.23
N PHE A 173 9.94 -0.63 16.77
CA PHE A 173 9.93 -0.89 18.21
C PHE A 173 11.33 -1.08 18.80
N VAL A 174 12.17 -1.90 18.16
CA VAL A 174 13.54 -2.12 18.66
C VAL A 174 14.46 -0.90 18.53
N ASN A 175 14.08 0.07 17.68
CA ASN A 175 14.77 1.32 17.51
C ASN A 175 14.15 2.51 18.28
N PHE A 176 13.08 2.28 19.05
CA PHE A 176 12.38 3.33 19.79
C PHE A 176 13.32 4.24 20.58
N LYS A 177 14.19 3.68 21.43
CA LYS A 177 15.16 4.46 22.22
C LYS A 177 16.23 5.14 21.38
N ASN A 178 16.68 4.50 20.31
CA ASN A 178 17.66 5.10 19.39
C ASN A 178 17.09 6.37 18.76
N VAL A 179 15.84 6.26 18.24
CA VAL A 179 15.15 7.39 17.61
C VAL A 179 14.86 8.49 18.62
N LEU A 180 14.28 8.15 19.77
CA LEU A 180 13.95 9.09 20.84
C LEU A 180 15.18 9.91 21.26
N SER A 181 16.33 9.25 21.50
CA SER A 181 17.53 9.90 21.99
C SER A 181 18.26 10.73 20.93
N THR A 182 18.28 10.26 19.67
CA THR A 182 19.01 10.93 18.59
C THR A 182 18.25 12.11 18.00
N SER A 183 16.92 12.03 17.93
CA SER A 183 16.06 13.08 17.38
C SER A 183 15.64 14.13 18.42
N ARG A 184 15.84 13.86 19.72
CA ARG A 184 15.44 14.75 20.84
C ARG A 184 13.96 15.08 20.86
N ILE A 185 13.14 14.17 20.35
CA ILE A 185 11.68 14.28 20.33
C ILE A 185 11.09 13.79 21.65
N LYS A 186 9.84 14.13 21.88
CA LYS A 186 9.06 13.71 23.06
C LYS A 186 7.83 12.92 22.66
N VAL A 187 7.31 12.12 23.58
CA VAL A 187 5.99 11.49 23.43
C VAL A 187 4.93 12.59 23.58
N PRO A 188 3.94 12.72 22.67
CA PRO A 188 3.63 11.79 21.58
C PRO A 188 4.45 12.05 20.31
N PHE A 189 4.86 10.97 19.63
CA PHE A 189 5.51 11.04 18.31
C PHE A 189 5.34 9.74 17.52
N GLY A 190 5.51 9.82 16.20
CA GLY A 190 5.46 8.66 15.32
C GLY A 190 6.80 8.35 14.65
N ILE A 191 7.09 7.06 14.49
CA ILE A 191 8.16 6.54 13.62
C ILE A 191 7.50 5.95 12.39
N ALA A 192 7.84 6.44 11.21
CA ALA A 192 7.27 6.02 9.93
C ALA A 192 8.29 5.26 9.10
N GLN A 193 7.86 4.21 8.41
CA GLN A 193 8.69 3.43 7.51
C GLN A 193 7.92 3.02 6.26
N VAL A 194 8.60 3.08 5.11
CA VAL A 194 8.16 2.42 3.88
C VAL A 194 9.18 1.34 3.54
N GLY A 195 8.73 0.10 3.45
CA GLY A 195 9.66 -0.99 3.19
C GLY A 195 9.01 -2.29 2.73
N LYS A 196 9.84 -3.18 2.17
CA LYS A 196 9.40 -4.51 1.77
C LYS A 196 9.17 -5.42 2.97
N SER A 197 8.12 -6.24 2.85
CA SER A 197 7.76 -7.31 3.77
C SER A 197 7.41 -8.58 2.99
N PHE A 198 7.49 -9.73 3.64
CA PHE A 198 7.41 -11.04 3.00
C PHE A 198 6.54 -11.98 3.81
N ARG A 199 5.50 -12.51 3.18
CA ARG A 199 4.63 -13.53 3.80
C ARG A 199 4.49 -14.71 2.85
N ASN A 200 4.91 -15.88 3.27
CA ASN A 200 4.86 -17.10 2.45
C ASN A 200 3.41 -17.62 2.36
N GLU A 201 2.55 -16.82 1.75
CA GLU A 201 1.12 -17.07 1.60
C GLU A 201 0.85 -18.45 0.97
N ILE A 202 -0.05 -19.23 1.56
CA ILE A 202 -0.45 -20.54 1.06
C ILE A 202 -1.17 -20.36 -0.28
N THR A 203 -2.13 -19.44 -0.34
CA THR A 203 -2.97 -19.17 -1.52
C THR A 203 -2.92 -17.70 -1.91
N PRO A 204 -1.88 -17.24 -2.65
CA PRO A 204 -1.87 -15.92 -3.26
C PRO A 204 -3.05 -15.81 -4.24
N ARG A 205 -3.76 -14.67 -4.22
CA ARG A 205 -4.94 -14.48 -5.09
C ARG A 205 -5.22 -13.02 -5.33
N ASN A 206 -6.12 -12.76 -6.29
CA ASN A 206 -6.65 -11.45 -6.59
C ASN A 206 -5.54 -10.44 -6.99
N PHE A 207 -4.66 -10.87 -7.93
CA PHE A 207 -3.60 -10.01 -8.45
C PHE A 207 -2.66 -9.56 -7.33
N THR A 208 -2.36 -8.26 -7.19
CA THR A 208 -1.47 -7.73 -6.14
C THR A 208 -2.15 -7.55 -4.78
N PHE A 209 -3.42 -7.93 -4.63
CA PHE A 209 -4.14 -7.82 -3.36
C PHE A 209 -3.54 -8.73 -2.27
N ARG A 210 -3.20 -9.99 -2.63
CA ARG A 210 -2.52 -10.94 -1.74
C ARG A 210 -1.30 -11.52 -2.44
N SER A 211 -0.13 -11.00 -2.09
CA SER A 211 1.16 -11.36 -2.66
C SER A 211 2.15 -11.79 -1.57
N ARG A 212 3.19 -12.54 -1.95
CA ARG A 212 4.22 -13.04 -1.03
C ARG A 212 5.31 -12.02 -0.73
N GLU A 213 5.55 -11.10 -1.65
CA GLU A 213 6.43 -9.95 -1.50
C GLU A 213 5.61 -8.69 -1.73
N PHE A 214 5.63 -7.75 -0.78
CA PHE A 214 4.89 -6.50 -0.85
C PHE A 214 5.65 -5.36 -0.17
N GLU A 215 5.17 -4.14 -0.31
CA GLU A 215 5.67 -2.98 0.43
C GLU A 215 4.57 -2.47 1.36
N GLN A 216 4.95 -2.16 2.61
CA GLN A 216 4.11 -1.48 3.59
C GLN A 216 4.50 0.00 3.71
N MET A 217 3.51 0.83 3.93
CA MET A 217 3.60 2.17 4.49
C MET A 217 3.04 2.05 5.89
N GLU A 218 3.90 2.09 6.90
CA GLU A 218 3.56 1.76 8.27
C GLU A 218 4.15 2.78 9.21
N MET A 219 3.45 3.14 10.26
CA MET A 219 3.97 3.99 11.31
C MET A 219 3.56 3.45 12.67
N GLU A 220 4.49 3.62 13.63
CA GLU A 220 4.25 3.33 15.02
C GLU A 220 4.18 4.66 15.77
N PHE A 221 2.99 5.00 16.23
CA PHE A 221 2.73 6.24 16.95
C PHE A 221 2.71 5.98 18.45
N PHE A 222 3.69 6.53 19.15
CA PHE A 222 3.91 6.36 20.59
C PHE A 222 3.22 7.49 21.36
N CYS A 223 2.35 7.14 22.30
CA CYS A 223 1.59 8.09 23.11
C CYS A 223 1.49 7.66 24.58
N ALA A 224 1.08 8.59 25.43
CA ALA A 224 0.79 8.25 26.83
C ALA A 224 -0.45 7.36 26.93
N PRO A 225 -0.48 6.38 27.86
CA PRO A 225 -1.59 5.43 28.00
C PRO A 225 -2.97 6.09 28.09
N GLU A 226 -3.09 7.15 28.89
CA GLU A 226 -4.33 7.88 29.13
C GLU A 226 -4.90 8.62 27.91
N SER A 227 -4.08 8.91 26.90
CA SER A 227 -4.50 9.59 25.68
C SER A 227 -4.64 8.65 24.47
N SER A 228 -4.33 7.37 24.65
CA SER A 228 -4.18 6.42 23.55
C SER A 228 -5.48 6.18 22.73
N GLU A 229 -6.64 6.15 23.40
CA GLU A 229 -7.93 6.01 22.72
C GLU A 229 -8.25 7.20 21.82
N ALA A 230 -7.91 8.41 22.25
CA ALA A 230 -8.09 9.61 21.44
C ALA A 230 -7.15 9.63 20.22
N TRP A 231 -5.91 9.16 20.39
CA TRP A 231 -4.97 8.99 19.28
C TRP A 231 -5.38 7.89 18.31
N TYR A 232 -5.94 6.79 18.80
CA TYR A 232 -6.50 5.74 17.95
C TYR A 232 -7.62 6.28 17.06
N ALA A 233 -8.58 7.00 17.63
CA ALA A 233 -9.66 7.63 16.88
C ALA A 233 -9.13 8.62 15.84
N TYR A 234 -8.18 9.48 16.22
CA TYR A 234 -7.56 10.45 15.32
C TYR A 234 -6.88 9.78 14.12
N TRP A 235 -6.03 8.77 14.35
CA TRP A 235 -5.30 8.12 13.27
C TRP A 235 -6.24 7.34 12.34
N ARG A 236 -7.22 6.65 12.89
CA ARG A 236 -8.25 5.94 12.12
C ARG A 236 -8.95 6.86 11.13
N ASP A 237 -9.45 8.00 11.60
CA ASP A 237 -10.23 8.93 10.78
C ASP A 237 -9.31 9.66 9.77
N ARG A 238 -8.13 10.10 10.19
CA ARG A 238 -7.13 10.73 9.31
C ARG A 238 -6.69 9.82 8.17
N ARG A 239 -6.60 8.52 8.39
CA ARG A 239 -6.21 7.57 7.34
C ARG A 239 -7.30 7.40 6.28
N VAL A 240 -8.57 7.40 6.66
CA VAL A 240 -9.69 7.42 5.69
C VAL A 240 -9.63 8.66 4.80
N ASP A 241 -9.46 9.83 5.42
CA ASP A 241 -9.36 11.11 4.69
C ASP A 241 -8.20 11.13 3.69
N TRP A 242 -7.07 10.51 4.07
CA TRP A 242 -5.92 10.41 3.17
C TRP A 242 -6.25 9.63 1.89
N TYR A 243 -6.94 8.50 1.98
CA TYR A 243 -7.35 7.74 0.80
C TYR A 243 -8.31 8.52 -0.10
N VAL A 244 -9.24 9.26 0.49
CA VAL A 244 -10.13 10.15 -0.26
C VAL A 244 -9.33 11.24 -0.98
N SER A 245 -8.31 11.81 -0.35
CA SER A 245 -7.44 12.83 -0.95
C SER A 245 -6.62 12.33 -2.14
N LEU A 246 -6.43 11.02 -2.28
CA LEU A 246 -5.78 10.38 -3.43
C LEU A 246 -6.77 10.00 -4.55
N GLY A 247 -8.06 10.27 -4.37
CA GLY A 247 -9.10 10.06 -5.38
C GLY A 247 -9.91 8.79 -5.23
N LEU A 248 -9.82 8.05 -4.12
CA LEU A 248 -10.80 7.00 -3.80
C LEU A 248 -12.11 7.67 -3.36
N LYS A 249 -13.23 7.17 -3.87
CA LYS A 249 -14.55 7.69 -3.49
C LYS A 249 -14.95 7.17 -2.11
N SER A 250 -15.48 8.05 -1.27
CA SER A 250 -15.98 7.70 0.06
C SER A 250 -17.02 6.57 0.05
N ASP A 251 -17.87 6.52 -0.98
CA ASP A 251 -18.89 5.48 -1.13
C ASP A 251 -18.29 4.08 -1.40
N ASN A 252 -17.06 4.02 -1.87
CA ASN A 252 -16.31 2.79 -2.10
C ASN A 252 -15.37 2.43 -0.94
N LEU A 253 -15.33 3.25 0.12
CA LEU A 253 -14.56 3.02 1.33
C LEU A 253 -15.49 2.66 2.48
N ARG A 254 -15.02 1.81 3.38
CA ARG A 254 -15.71 1.47 4.62
C ARG A 254 -14.70 1.41 5.75
N LEU A 255 -15.02 2.03 6.88
CA LEU A 255 -14.31 1.84 8.13
C LEU A 255 -15.02 0.74 8.92
N ARG A 256 -14.32 -0.35 9.26
CA ARG A 256 -14.86 -1.49 10.00
C ARG A 256 -14.08 -1.72 11.27
N GLU A 257 -14.72 -1.52 12.41
CA GLU A 257 -14.17 -1.88 13.71
C GLU A 257 -14.27 -3.40 13.94
N HIS A 258 -13.21 -4.00 14.45
CA HIS A 258 -13.19 -5.41 14.81
C HIS A 258 -13.88 -5.66 16.13
N GLY A 259 -14.73 -6.70 16.19
CA GLY A 259 -15.29 -7.20 17.43
C GLY A 259 -14.22 -7.82 18.35
N PRO A 260 -14.50 -7.98 19.66
CA PRO A 260 -13.52 -8.52 20.61
C PRO A 260 -12.91 -9.88 20.21
N ASN A 261 -13.68 -10.73 19.51
CA ASN A 261 -13.24 -12.06 19.09
C ASN A 261 -12.41 -12.07 17.79
N GLU A 262 -12.35 -10.95 17.06
CA GLU A 262 -11.59 -10.82 15.82
C GLU A 262 -10.21 -10.17 16.04
N ARG A 263 -10.04 -9.49 17.17
CA ARG A 263 -8.82 -8.75 17.50
C ARG A 263 -7.65 -9.69 17.77
N ALA A 264 -6.46 -9.29 17.34
CA ALA A 264 -5.23 -9.95 17.74
C ALA A 264 -5.09 -9.91 19.29
N HIS A 265 -4.41 -10.91 19.85
CA HIS A 265 -4.25 -11.07 21.31
C HIS A 265 -3.62 -9.85 22.02
N TYR A 266 -2.87 -9.05 21.30
CA TYR A 266 -2.21 -7.83 21.78
C TYR A 266 -3.05 -6.57 21.59
N SER A 267 -4.09 -6.59 20.76
CA SER A 267 -4.82 -5.37 20.38
C SER A 267 -5.88 -4.97 21.39
N CYS A 268 -5.87 -3.68 21.76
CA CYS A 268 -6.94 -3.03 22.54
C CYS A 268 -8.08 -2.57 21.63
N GLY A 269 -7.79 -2.22 20.37
CA GLY A 269 -8.72 -1.81 19.33
C GLY A 269 -8.12 -2.05 17.94
N THR A 270 -8.93 -2.47 16.97
CA THR A 270 -8.50 -2.62 15.59
C THR A 270 -9.63 -2.19 14.67
N ALA A 271 -9.31 -1.38 13.68
CA ALA A 271 -10.20 -1.02 12.59
C ALA A 271 -9.52 -1.27 11.25
N ASP A 272 -10.29 -1.76 10.27
CA ASP A 272 -9.85 -1.85 8.87
C ASP A 272 -10.49 -0.73 8.06
N ILE A 273 -9.67 -0.06 7.27
CA ILE A 273 -10.14 0.74 6.14
C ILE A 273 -10.23 -0.22 4.97
N GLU A 274 -11.43 -0.44 4.49
CA GLU A 274 -11.73 -1.41 3.44
C GLU A 274 -12.19 -0.71 2.17
N TYR A 275 -11.97 -1.33 1.02
CA TYR A 275 -12.36 -0.84 -0.30
C TYR A 275 -13.19 -1.89 -1.05
N ALA A 276 -14.19 -1.44 -1.81
CA ALA A 276 -15.05 -2.27 -2.66
C ALA A 276 -14.31 -2.72 -3.93
N PHE A 277 -13.46 -3.75 -3.82
CA PHE A 277 -12.70 -4.26 -4.97
C PHE A 277 -13.61 -4.98 -5.98
N PRO A 278 -13.37 -4.83 -7.30
CA PRO A 278 -14.22 -5.44 -8.35
C PRO A 278 -14.19 -6.98 -8.40
N PHE A 279 -13.31 -7.64 -7.66
CA PHE A 279 -13.24 -9.10 -7.55
C PHE A 279 -14.03 -9.65 -6.35
N LEU A 280 -14.64 -8.79 -5.56
CA LEU A 280 -15.52 -9.16 -4.47
C LEU A 280 -16.97 -9.07 -4.91
N SER A 281 -17.86 -9.77 -4.20
CA SER A 281 -19.29 -9.71 -4.44
C SER A 281 -19.85 -8.32 -4.10
N GLU A 282 -21.01 -7.99 -4.63
CA GLU A 282 -21.67 -6.72 -4.31
C GLU A 282 -21.92 -6.58 -2.81
N GLY A 283 -21.50 -5.46 -2.24
CA GLY A 283 -21.59 -5.19 -0.80
C GLY A 283 -20.46 -5.77 0.04
N GLU A 284 -19.55 -6.54 -0.56
CA GLU A 284 -18.33 -6.99 0.10
C GLU A 284 -17.19 -5.97 -0.08
N PHE A 285 -16.35 -5.87 0.94
CA PHE A 285 -15.19 -4.99 0.97
C PHE A 285 -13.95 -5.78 1.35
N GLY A 286 -12.79 -5.35 0.87
CA GLY A 286 -11.49 -5.94 1.21
C GLY A 286 -10.61 -4.94 1.92
N GLU A 287 -9.86 -5.42 2.88
CA GLU A 287 -8.93 -4.62 3.67
C GLU A 287 -7.91 -3.89 2.78
N LEU A 288 -7.79 -2.59 2.98
CA LEU A 288 -6.82 -1.70 2.33
C LEU A 288 -5.72 -1.30 3.30
N GLU A 289 -6.08 -0.96 4.53
CA GLU A 289 -5.19 -0.57 5.62
C GLU A 289 -5.79 -0.98 6.96
N GLY A 290 -4.97 -1.52 7.86
CA GLY A 290 -5.32 -1.74 9.25
C GLY A 290 -4.87 -0.56 10.12
N VAL A 291 -5.67 -0.21 11.13
CA VAL A 291 -5.29 0.71 12.21
C VAL A 291 -5.48 0.00 13.53
N SER A 292 -4.39 -0.25 14.26
CA SER A 292 -4.41 -1.04 15.50
C SER A 292 -3.97 -0.20 16.71
N HIS A 293 -4.70 -0.31 17.80
CA HIS A 293 -4.25 0.12 19.12
C HIS A 293 -3.56 -1.05 19.79
N ARG A 294 -2.24 -1.06 19.82
CA ARG A 294 -1.40 -2.18 20.28
C ARG A 294 -1.09 -2.14 21.79
N GLY A 295 -1.53 -1.09 22.49
CA GLY A 295 -1.18 -0.89 23.91
C GLY A 295 0.34 -0.78 24.08
N ASP A 296 0.85 -1.31 25.19
CA ASP A 296 2.26 -1.39 25.52
C ASP A 296 2.93 -2.74 25.12
N PHE A 297 2.18 -3.60 24.42
CA PHE A 297 2.55 -5.00 24.14
C PHE A 297 3.95 -5.13 23.51
N ASP A 298 4.23 -4.41 22.41
CA ASP A 298 5.47 -4.62 21.65
C ASP A 298 6.71 -4.15 22.42
N LEU A 299 6.64 -2.97 23.03
CA LEU A 299 7.77 -2.47 23.84
C LEU A 299 8.03 -3.38 25.05
N ARG A 300 6.98 -3.86 25.74
CA ARG A 300 7.14 -4.81 26.85
C ARG A 300 7.66 -6.15 26.38
N SER A 301 7.16 -6.69 25.26
CA SER A 301 7.66 -7.95 24.69
C SER A 301 9.16 -7.89 24.39
N HIS A 302 9.63 -6.77 23.85
CA HIS A 302 11.06 -6.59 23.60
C HIS A 302 11.90 -6.33 24.86
N MET A 303 11.30 -5.81 25.93
CA MET A 303 11.97 -5.68 27.24
C MET A 303 12.02 -7.00 28.01
N GLU A 304 10.85 -7.60 28.22
CA GLU A 304 10.61 -8.64 29.21
C GLU A 304 10.65 -10.05 28.60
N GLY A 305 10.14 -10.21 27.38
CA GLY A 305 9.97 -11.48 26.68
C GLY A 305 8.58 -11.61 26.08
N LYS A 306 8.37 -12.68 25.32
CA LYS A 306 7.08 -12.94 24.68
C LYS A 306 5.94 -12.86 25.69
N LEU A 307 4.98 -11.97 25.44
CA LEU A 307 3.79 -11.82 26.25
C LEU A 307 2.64 -12.69 25.76
N ILE A 308 1.88 -13.21 26.68
CA ILE A 308 0.60 -13.90 26.46
C ILE A 308 -0.47 -13.26 27.33
N ARG A 309 -1.73 -13.42 26.96
CA ARG A 309 -2.86 -12.96 27.76
C ARG A 309 -3.23 -14.01 28.81
N ASP A 310 -3.30 -13.59 30.07
CA ASP A 310 -3.80 -14.38 31.19
C ASP A 310 -4.94 -13.57 31.86
N GLY A 311 -6.18 -13.96 31.57
CA GLY A 311 -7.34 -13.11 31.87
C GLY A 311 -7.26 -11.77 31.11
N ASP A 312 -7.32 -10.69 31.89
CA ASP A 312 -7.22 -9.33 31.34
C ASP A 312 -5.78 -8.76 31.31
N GLU A 313 -4.81 -9.52 31.83
CA GLU A 313 -3.42 -9.06 31.94
C GLU A 313 -2.52 -9.67 30.84
N LEU A 314 -1.49 -8.93 30.47
CA LEU A 314 -0.38 -9.41 29.64
C LEU A 314 0.77 -9.84 30.56
N VAL A 315 1.12 -11.13 30.49
CA VAL A 315 2.20 -11.73 31.30
C VAL A 315 3.24 -12.39 30.41
N VAL A 316 4.48 -12.47 30.90
CA VAL A 316 5.57 -13.17 30.16
C VAL A 316 5.28 -14.66 30.11
N GLU A 317 5.26 -15.25 28.91
CA GLU A 317 5.16 -16.69 28.71
C GLU A 317 6.36 -17.40 29.33
N ARG A 318 6.11 -18.37 30.24
CA ARG A 318 7.16 -19.10 30.95
C ARG A 318 7.15 -20.57 30.60
N ASP A 319 8.32 -21.18 30.65
CA ASP A 319 8.50 -22.62 30.50
C ASP A 319 8.20 -23.37 31.82
N GLU A 320 8.35 -24.69 31.80
CA GLU A 320 8.15 -25.58 32.96
C GLU A 320 9.10 -25.30 34.15
N HIS A 321 10.18 -24.56 33.89
CA HIS A 321 11.14 -24.14 34.93
C HIS A 321 10.91 -22.71 35.42
N GLY A 322 9.82 -22.05 34.98
CA GLY A 322 9.47 -20.70 35.36
C GLY A 322 10.33 -19.61 34.67
N GLN A 323 11.16 -19.97 33.68
CA GLN A 323 11.95 -19.02 32.90
C GLN A 323 11.15 -18.50 31.69
N PRO A 324 11.41 -17.28 31.21
CA PRO A 324 10.78 -16.80 29.98
C PRO A 324 11.08 -17.77 28.81
N ARG A 325 10.03 -18.29 28.16
CA ARG A 325 10.17 -19.20 27.00
C ARG A 325 10.92 -18.53 25.85
N HIS A 326 10.63 -17.26 25.63
CA HIS A 326 11.33 -16.40 24.67
C HIS A 326 11.70 -15.10 25.40
N PRO A 327 12.93 -14.98 25.91
CA PRO A 327 13.33 -13.81 26.71
C PRO A 327 13.41 -12.54 25.85
N GLY A 328 13.09 -11.42 26.44
CA GLY A 328 13.31 -10.10 25.85
C GLY A 328 14.79 -9.69 25.90
N SER A 329 15.05 -8.44 25.54
CA SER A 329 16.40 -7.89 25.54
C SER A 329 16.93 -7.50 26.93
N GLY A 330 16.04 -7.36 27.91
CA GLY A 330 16.33 -6.78 29.23
C GLY A 330 16.66 -5.28 29.20
N LYS A 331 16.50 -4.62 28.04
CA LYS A 331 16.74 -3.17 27.91
C LYS A 331 15.46 -2.40 28.23
N ASP A 332 15.60 -1.33 28.99
CA ASP A 332 14.48 -0.45 29.36
C ASP A 332 14.01 0.39 28.15
N LEU A 333 12.81 0.11 27.66
CA LEU A 333 12.13 0.86 26.58
C LEU A 333 11.03 1.80 27.13
N SER A 334 10.91 1.98 28.43
CA SER A 334 9.95 2.93 29.02
C SER A 334 10.36 4.39 28.71
N TYR A 335 9.40 5.28 28.74
CA TYR A 335 9.62 6.73 28.60
C TYR A 335 9.52 7.41 29.97
N PHE A 336 10.39 8.37 30.23
CA PHE A 336 10.27 9.26 31.38
C PHE A 336 9.81 10.64 30.89
N ASP A 337 8.66 11.06 31.38
CA ASP A 337 8.12 12.37 31.05
C ASP A 337 8.58 13.41 32.07
N ASP A 338 9.44 14.30 31.63
CA ASP A 338 9.98 15.37 32.48
C ASP A 338 8.91 16.36 32.96
N ALA A 339 7.83 16.53 32.21
CA ALA A 339 6.77 17.49 32.56
C ALA A 339 5.91 16.97 33.71
N THR A 340 5.56 15.70 33.71
CA THR A 340 4.74 15.04 34.72
C THR A 340 5.54 14.33 35.80
N GLN A 341 6.87 14.17 35.60
CA GLN A 341 7.79 13.40 36.47
C GLN A 341 7.34 11.93 36.60
N THR A 342 6.71 11.38 35.56
CA THR A 342 6.22 9.99 35.55
C THR A 342 7.00 9.13 34.56
N LYS A 343 7.10 7.86 34.86
CA LYS A 343 7.71 6.84 33.99
C LYS A 343 6.67 5.83 33.57
N TYR A 344 6.53 5.59 32.27
CA TYR A 344 5.57 4.63 31.72
C TYR A 344 6.12 3.97 30.45
N VAL A 345 5.53 2.85 30.05
CA VAL A 345 5.74 2.27 28.71
C VAL A 345 4.72 2.90 27.78
N PRO A 346 5.14 3.59 26.70
CA PRO A 346 4.18 4.19 25.78
C PRO A 346 3.24 3.16 25.16
N HIS A 347 1.98 3.57 24.96
CA HIS A 347 1.06 2.87 24.09
C HIS A 347 1.36 3.18 22.64
N VAL A 348 1.02 2.24 21.76
CA VAL A 348 1.30 2.34 20.32
C VAL A 348 0.01 2.29 19.52
N ILE A 349 -0.11 3.21 18.56
CA ILE A 349 -1.15 3.18 17.52
C ILE A 349 -0.43 2.93 16.19
N GLU A 350 -0.86 1.90 15.47
CA GLU A 350 -0.25 1.41 14.24
C GLU A 350 -1.21 1.52 13.06
N PRO A 351 -1.13 2.52 12.21
CA PRO A 351 -1.64 2.49 10.85
C PRO A 351 -0.68 1.78 9.90
N ALA A 352 -1.15 0.75 9.20
CA ALA A 352 -0.34 -0.10 8.33
C ALA A 352 -1.04 -0.38 7.00
N GLY A 353 -0.63 0.31 5.94
CA GLY A 353 -1.18 0.19 4.59
C GLY A 353 -0.23 -0.48 3.60
N GLY A 354 -0.77 -1.32 2.71
CA GLY A 354 0.00 -1.94 1.63
C GLY A 354 0.12 -1.06 0.40
N VAL A 355 1.34 -0.69 -0.03
CA VAL A 355 1.56 0.11 -1.27
C VAL A 355 0.94 -0.55 -2.49
N GLY A 356 1.08 -1.88 -2.62
CA GLY A 356 0.52 -2.66 -3.73
C GLY A 356 -1.01 -2.71 -3.72
N ARG A 357 -1.63 -2.87 -2.54
CA ARG A 357 -3.10 -2.81 -2.39
C ARG A 357 -3.63 -1.41 -2.70
N THR A 358 -2.97 -0.37 -2.19
CA THR A 358 -3.33 1.02 -2.49
C THR A 358 -3.26 1.30 -3.99
N ALA A 359 -2.16 0.92 -4.65
CA ALA A 359 -2.02 1.08 -6.10
C ALA A 359 -3.11 0.31 -6.86
N LEU A 360 -3.47 -0.91 -6.42
CA LEU A 360 -4.56 -1.69 -7.01
C LEU A 360 -5.91 -1.00 -6.83
N ALA A 361 -6.23 -0.53 -5.63
CA ALA A 361 -7.48 0.19 -5.36
C ALA A 361 -7.60 1.45 -6.23
N LEU A 362 -6.52 2.23 -6.35
CA LEU A 362 -6.45 3.41 -7.21
C LEU A 362 -6.63 3.07 -8.70
N LEU A 363 -6.06 1.96 -9.18
CA LEU A 363 -6.29 1.47 -10.55
C LEU A 363 -7.73 1.01 -10.77
N CYS A 364 -8.32 0.32 -9.79
CA CYS A 364 -9.72 -0.11 -9.83
C CYS A 364 -10.67 1.09 -9.81
N GLU A 365 -10.43 2.08 -8.96
CA GLU A 365 -11.23 3.30 -8.90
C GLU A 365 -11.15 4.10 -10.19
N ALA A 366 -9.93 4.26 -10.72
CA ALA A 366 -9.63 5.07 -11.87
C ALA A 366 -10.10 4.47 -13.20
N TYR A 367 -10.26 3.14 -13.29
CA TYR A 367 -10.68 2.47 -14.53
C TYR A 367 -12.09 2.87 -14.91
N ASP A 368 -12.26 3.34 -16.14
CA ASP A 368 -13.55 3.71 -16.70
C ASP A 368 -13.59 3.44 -18.22
N GLU A 369 -14.79 3.15 -18.71
CA GLU A 369 -15.10 3.03 -20.15
C GLU A 369 -16.17 4.05 -20.48
N ASP A 370 -15.84 5.02 -21.33
CA ASP A 370 -16.76 6.06 -21.79
C ASP A 370 -16.78 6.19 -23.31
N ALA A 371 -17.63 7.04 -23.82
CA ALA A 371 -17.65 7.38 -25.24
C ALA A 371 -17.54 8.88 -25.41
N ILE A 372 -16.60 9.30 -26.28
CA ILE A 372 -16.43 10.70 -26.64
C ILE A 372 -16.66 10.86 -28.16
N PRO A 373 -17.27 11.98 -28.60
CA PRO A 373 -17.50 12.22 -30.02
C PRO A 373 -16.16 12.42 -30.77
N ASP A 374 -16.10 11.87 -31.99
CA ASP A 374 -15.04 12.19 -32.92
C ASP A 374 -15.32 13.55 -33.62
N GLU A 375 -14.44 13.92 -34.56
CA GLU A 375 -14.57 15.16 -35.32
C GLU A 375 -15.89 15.28 -36.12
N LYS A 376 -16.59 14.17 -36.35
CA LYS A 376 -17.88 14.08 -37.04
C LYS A 376 -19.06 13.97 -36.09
N GLY A 377 -18.82 14.03 -34.76
CA GLY A 377 -19.82 13.87 -33.72
C GLY A 377 -20.23 12.42 -33.47
N VAL A 378 -19.55 11.42 -34.02
CA VAL A 378 -19.84 9.99 -33.79
C VAL A 378 -19.17 9.54 -32.49
N PRO A 379 -19.95 8.96 -31.53
CA PRO A 379 -19.39 8.43 -30.28
C PRO A 379 -18.33 7.37 -30.54
N GLN A 380 -17.17 7.54 -29.93
CA GLN A 380 -16.05 6.61 -29.98
C GLN A 380 -15.77 6.09 -28.58
N GLU A 381 -15.90 4.80 -28.37
CA GLU A 381 -15.55 4.17 -27.11
C GLU A 381 -14.08 4.39 -26.74
N ARG A 382 -13.82 4.66 -25.48
CA ARG A 382 -12.47 4.72 -24.92
C ARG A 382 -12.38 4.05 -23.56
N ILE A 383 -11.20 3.47 -23.30
CA ILE A 383 -10.77 3.11 -21.96
C ILE A 383 -9.96 4.28 -21.41
N VAL A 384 -10.24 4.67 -20.18
CA VAL A 384 -9.54 5.76 -19.48
C VAL A 384 -9.21 5.36 -18.05
N LEU A 385 -8.01 5.72 -17.58
CA LEU A 385 -7.67 5.68 -16.16
C LEU A 385 -7.76 7.10 -15.57
N ARG A 386 -8.79 7.36 -14.77
CA ARG A 386 -9.02 8.67 -14.11
C ARG A 386 -8.22 8.79 -12.82
N LEU A 387 -6.91 8.52 -12.90
CA LEU A 387 -6.01 8.68 -11.76
C LEU A 387 -5.97 10.13 -11.30
N HIS A 388 -6.00 10.34 -9.99
CA HIS A 388 -5.81 11.68 -9.42
C HIS A 388 -4.47 12.27 -9.92
N PRO A 389 -4.40 13.53 -10.32
CA PRO A 389 -3.19 14.13 -10.92
C PRO A 389 -1.94 13.96 -10.04
N ARG A 390 -2.10 14.04 -8.73
CA ARG A 390 -1.01 13.88 -7.75
C ARG A 390 -0.31 12.52 -7.85
N ILE A 391 -1.04 11.45 -8.17
CA ILE A 391 -0.50 10.08 -8.23
C ILE A 391 -0.29 9.56 -9.66
N ALA A 392 -0.78 10.27 -10.69
CA ALA A 392 -0.63 9.87 -12.09
C ALA A 392 0.85 9.62 -12.44
N PRO A 393 1.21 8.47 -13.08
CA PRO A 393 2.58 8.14 -13.43
C PRO A 393 3.25 9.16 -14.35
N ILE A 394 2.50 9.65 -15.33
CA ILE A 394 2.90 10.69 -16.26
C ILE A 394 2.02 11.92 -15.96
N LYS A 395 2.64 13.06 -15.68
CA LYS A 395 1.90 14.28 -15.31
C LYS A 395 1.35 15.02 -16.51
N ALA A 396 2.09 15.02 -17.62
CA ALA A 396 1.67 15.61 -18.88
C ALA A 396 2.31 14.89 -20.07
N ALA A 397 1.65 14.96 -21.23
CA ALA A 397 2.22 14.48 -22.49
C ALA A 397 2.29 15.61 -23.52
N VAL A 398 3.38 15.69 -24.28
CA VAL A 398 3.63 16.77 -25.25
C VAL A 398 3.67 16.20 -26.66
N PHE A 399 2.89 16.80 -27.54
CA PHE A 399 2.73 16.36 -28.93
C PHE A 399 2.86 17.50 -29.93
N PRO A 400 3.71 17.42 -30.96
CA PRO A 400 3.52 18.25 -32.13
C PRO A 400 2.32 17.72 -32.93
N LEU A 401 1.41 18.58 -33.39
CA LEU A 401 0.25 18.16 -34.21
C LEU A 401 0.72 17.49 -35.47
N VAL A 402 1.69 18.13 -36.19
CA VAL A 402 2.34 17.61 -37.39
C VAL A 402 3.86 17.60 -37.23
N LYS A 403 4.55 16.83 -38.11
CA LYS A 403 6.02 16.68 -38.10
C LYS A 403 6.72 17.69 -38.98
N LYS A 404 6.27 18.93 -39.06
CA LYS A 404 6.81 19.99 -39.92
C LYS A 404 6.55 21.36 -39.27
N ASP A 405 6.97 22.38 -39.93
CA ASP A 405 6.70 23.78 -39.61
C ASP A 405 7.20 24.20 -38.22
N GLY A 406 8.31 23.62 -37.72
CA GLY A 406 8.89 23.96 -36.42
C GLY A 406 8.14 23.38 -35.20
N GLN A 407 7.00 22.71 -35.40
CA GLN A 407 6.20 22.17 -34.25
C GLN A 407 6.96 21.11 -33.46
N PRO A 408 7.71 20.14 -34.04
CA PRO A 408 8.47 19.17 -33.25
C PRO A 408 9.55 19.80 -32.37
N GLU A 409 10.21 20.86 -32.86
CA GLU A 409 11.27 21.58 -32.14
C GLU A 409 10.70 22.29 -30.92
N ILE A 410 9.59 23.04 -31.09
CA ILE A 410 8.87 23.72 -30.00
C ILE A 410 8.34 22.68 -28.97
N ALA A 411 7.71 21.61 -29.45
CA ALA A 411 7.22 20.55 -28.59
C ALA A 411 8.33 19.87 -27.77
N ALA A 412 9.51 19.66 -28.40
CA ALA A 412 10.68 19.10 -27.73
C ALA A 412 11.28 20.07 -26.70
N GLU A 413 11.21 21.39 -26.95
CA GLU A 413 11.62 22.39 -25.95
C GLU A 413 10.72 22.41 -24.73
N ILE A 414 9.41 22.46 -24.94
CA ILE A 414 8.40 22.36 -23.86
C ILE A 414 8.62 21.06 -23.07
N TYR A 415 8.75 19.93 -23.75
CA TYR A 415 9.03 18.64 -23.08
C TYR A 415 10.28 18.69 -22.20
N ARG A 416 11.40 19.22 -22.72
CA ARG A 416 12.65 19.33 -21.95
C ARG A 416 12.53 20.28 -20.76
N GLY A 417 11.77 21.37 -20.89
CA GLY A 417 11.46 22.29 -19.81
C GLY A 417 10.71 21.60 -18.68
N LEU A 418 9.56 21.01 -19.00
CA LEU A 418 8.69 20.34 -18.04
C LEU A 418 9.34 19.11 -17.40
N LYS A 419 10.18 18.37 -18.14
CA LYS A 419 10.86 17.17 -17.63
C LYS A 419 11.85 17.45 -16.50
N LYS A 420 12.29 18.66 -16.30
CA LYS A 420 13.13 19.06 -15.16
C LYS A 420 12.39 18.96 -13.82
N ARG A 421 11.05 19.04 -13.87
CA ARG A 421 10.20 19.09 -12.67
C ARG A 421 9.29 17.88 -12.53
N TRP A 422 8.78 17.32 -13.64
CA TRP A 422 7.80 16.24 -13.64
C TRP A 422 8.17 15.11 -14.59
N HIS A 423 7.57 13.94 -14.36
CA HIS A 423 7.61 12.88 -15.36
C HIS A 423 6.64 13.22 -16.50
N VAL A 424 7.19 13.56 -17.66
CA VAL A 424 6.46 13.95 -18.87
C VAL A 424 6.76 12.98 -20.02
N PHE A 425 5.80 12.82 -20.90
CA PHE A 425 5.91 11.96 -22.07
C PHE A 425 5.95 12.80 -23.36
N TYR A 426 6.69 12.35 -24.37
CA TYR A 426 6.75 12.97 -25.69
C TYR A 426 6.45 11.95 -26.76
N ASP A 427 5.56 12.25 -27.70
CA ASP A 427 5.27 11.38 -28.85
C ASP A 427 4.89 12.19 -30.11
N GLN A 428 5.37 11.74 -31.25
CA GLN A 428 5.05 12.28 -32.57
C GLN A 428 4.61 11.20 -33.59
N LYS A 429 4.33 9.96 -33.09
CA LYS A 429 3.99 8.82 -33.96
C LYS A 429 2.49 8.59 -34.02
N GLY A 430 1.92 8.53 -35.20
CA GLY A 430 0.49 8.32 -35.45
C GLY A 430 -0.33 9.61 -35.37
N SER A 431 -1.66 9.51 -35.57
CA SER A 431 -2.57 10.64 -35.47
C SER A 431 -2.69 11.16 -34.03
N ILE A 432 -3.06 12.43 -33.88
CA ILE A 432 -3.22 13.07 -32.57
C ILE A 432 -4.25 12.33 -31.70
N GLY A 433 -5.39 11.90 -32.27
CA GLY A 433 -6.40 11.14 -31.54
C GLY A 433 -5.88 9.82 -30.99
N LYS A 434 -5.02 9.08 -31.73
CA LYS A 434 -4.38 7.85 -31.22
C LYS A 434 -3.39 8.13 -30.09
N ARG A 435 -2.71 9.29 -30.11
CA ARG A 435 -1.79 9.72 -29.05
C ARG A 435 -2.57 10.06 -27.76
N TYR A 436 -3.67 10.78 -27.88
CA TYR A 436 -4.57 11.05 -26.74
C TYR A 436 -5.10 9.75 -26.12
N ARG A 437 -5.63 8.81 -26.93
CA ARG A 437 -6.15 7.53 -26.44
C ARG A 437 -5.11 6.74 -25.64
N ARG A 438 -3.86 6.71 -26.09
CA ARG A 438 -2.77 6.06 -25.35
C ARG A 438 -2.51 6.69 -23.99
N GLN A 439 -2.63 8.02 -23.89
CA GLN A 439 -2.45 8.74 -22.63
C GLN A 439 -3.67 8.62 -21.72
N ASP A 440 -4.87 8.61 -22.27
CA ASP A 440 -6.09 8.32 -21.51
C ASP A 440 -5.99 6.95 -20.80
N GLU A 441 -5.56 5.90 -21.53
CA GLU A 441 -5.31 4.56 -20.95
C GLU A 441 -4.11 4.50 -19.97
N SER A 442 -3.16 5.41 -20.08
CA SER A 442 -2.00 5.51 -19.15
C SER A 442 -2.31 6.35 -17.92
N GLY A 443 -3.48 7.00 -17.86
CA GLY A 443 -3.90 7.83 -16.75
C GLY A 443 -3.23 9.21 -16.71
N THR A 444 -2.65 9.69 -17.85
CA THR A 444 -2.04 11.02 -17.94
C THR A 444 -3.10 12.10 -17.89
N PRO A 445 -3.09 13.02 -16.90
CA PRO A 445 -4.17 14.00 -16.72
C PRO A 445 -4.20 15.07 -17.80
N PHE A 446 -3.05 15.46 -18.36
CA PHE A 446 -2.97 16.56 -19.30
C PHE A 446 -2.20 16.20 -20.56
N CYS A 447 -2.73 16.60 -21.72
CA CYS A 447 -2.03 16.51 -23.00
C CYS A 447 -1.83 17.90 -23.58
N ILE A 448 -0.60 18.21 -23.98
CA ILE A 448 -0.17 19.48 -24.54
C ILE A 448 0.04 19.27 -26.03
N THR A 449 -0.64 20.04 -26.88
CA THR A 449 -0.46 19.97 -28.33
C THR A 449 0.08 21.27 -28.87
N VAL A 450 1.19 21.18 -29.55
CA VAL A 450 1.80 22.25 -30.35
C VAL A 450 1.23 22.14 -31.77
N ASP A 451 0.59 23.20 -32.24
CA ASP A 451 -0.12 23.26 -33.53
C ASP A 451 0.29 24.49 -34.34
N HIS A 452 -0.44 24.78 -35.43
CA HIS A 452 -0.12 25.92 -36.29
C HIS A 452 -0.26 27.27 -35.58
N GLN A 453 -1.28 27.41 -34.72
CA GLN A 453 -1.50 28.65 -33.97
C GLN A 453 -0.36 28.89 -32.96
N THR A 454 0.26 27.83 -32.44
CA THR A 454 1.42 27.97 -31.53
C THR A 454 2.57 28.76 -32.16
N ILE A 455 2.75 28.63 -33.46
CA ILE A 455 3.83 29.34 -34.22
C ILE A 455 3.53 30.84 -34.34
N GLU A 456 2.24 31.19 -34.37
CA GLU A 456 1.79 32.57 -34.55
C GLU A 456 1.74 33.37 -33.23
N ASP A 457 1.29 32.76 -32.13
CA ASP A 457 0.95 33.46 -30.89
C ASP A 457 1.58 32.87 -29.60
N GLU A 458 2.48 31.90 -29.74
CA GLU A 458 3.15 31.24 -28.62
C GLU A 458 2.18 30.59 -27.61
N THR A 459 0.98 30.19 -28.04
CA THR A 459 0.03 29.44 -27.22
C THR A 459 0.00 27.96 -27.62
N ILE A 460 -0.31 27.10 -26.68
CA ILE A 460 -0.50 25.65 -26.89
C ILE A 460 -1.94 25.24 -26.55
N THR A 461 -2.39 24.13 -27.08
CA THR A 461 -3.62 23.49 -26.66
C THR A 461 -3.34 22.58 -25.47
N LEU A 462 -3.95 22.84 -24.33
CA LEU A 462 -3.96 21.98 -23.14
C LEU A 462 -5.27 21.24 -23.09
N ARG A 463 -5.21 19.90 -23.24
CA ARG A 463 -6.36 19.00 -23.15
C ARG A 463 -6.42 18.34 -21.78
N ASP A 464 -7.55 18.43 -21.13
CA ASP A 464 -7.88 17.70 -19.92
C ASP A 464 -8.36 16.28 -20.29
N ARG A 465 -7.88 15.25 -19.56
CA ARG A 465 -8.24 13.85 -19.78
C ARG A 465 -9.71 13.56 -19.45
N ASP A 466 -10.19 14.13 -18.35
CA ASP A 466 -11.48 13.76 -17.77
C ASP A 466 -12.64 14.45 -18.49
N THR A 467 -12.53 15.73 -18.72
CA THR A 467 -13.56 16.54 -19.42
C THR A 467 -13.40 16.51 -20.94
N THR A 468 -12.20 16.15 -21.43
CA THR A 468 -11.78 16.25 -22.84
C THR A 468 -11.73 17.69 -23.39
N GLU A 469 -12.01 18.68 -22.55
CA GLU A 469 -11.91 20.09 -22.91
C GLU A 469 -10.50 20.49 -23.31
N GLN A 470 -10.42 21.38 -24.25
CA GLN A 470 -9.17 21.93 -24.77
C GLN A 470 -9.15 23.44 -24.56
N THR A 471 -8.17 23.92 -23.83
CA THR A 471 -7.97 25.35 -23.55
C THR A 471 -6.66 25.84 -24.13
N ARG A 472 -6.61 27.09 -24.58
CA ARG A 472 -5.37 27.75 -25.02
C ARG A 472 -4.62 28.31 -23.82
N VAL A 473 -3.32 28.00 -23.73
CA VAL A 473 -2.41 28.46 -22.67
C VAL A 473 -1.13 29.00 -23.29
N LYS A 474 -0.63 30.12 -22.85
CA LYS A 474 0.68 30.63 -23.27
C LYS A 474 1.78 29.69 -22.82
N ILE A 475 2.78 29.47 -23.64
CA ILE A 475 3.94 28.62 -23.29
C ILE A 475 4.61 29.15 -22.01
N ALA A 476 4.73 30.47 -21.85
CA ALA A 476 5.33 31.09 -20.67
C ALA A 476 4.58 30.78 -19.35
N ASP A 477 3.25 30.57 -19.40
CA ASP A 477 2.41 30.33 -18.23
C ASP A 477 2.19 28.84 -17.94
N LEU A 478 2.62 27.96 -18.86
CA LEU A 478 2.30 26.53 -18.86
C LEU A 478 2.76 25.82 -17.58
N GLU A 479 3.95 26.11 -17.09
CA GLU A 479 4.48 25.47 -15.88
C GLU A 479 3.66 25.84 -14.65
N SER A 480 3.28 27.10 -14.50
CA SER A 480 2.44 27.57 -13.38
C SER A 480 1.03 26.99 -13.42
N VAL A 481 0.43 26.92 -14.62
CA VAL A 481 -0.89 26.30 -14.85
C VAL A 481 -0.87 24.82 -14.51
N LEU A 482 0.15 24.09 -14.95
CA LEU A 482 0.29 22.66 -14.60
C LEU A 482 0.53 22.48 -13.11
N ALA A 483 1.40 23.26 -12.48
CA ALA A 483 1.66 23.16 -11.03
C ALA A 483 0.37 23.32 -10.21
N ALA A 484 -0.46 24.32 -10.55
CA ALA A 484 -1.74 24.54 -9.88
C ALA A 484 -2.72 23.36 -10.10
N ARG A 485 -2.80 22.79 -11.31
CA ARG A 485 -3.72 21.69 -11.64
C ARG A 485 -3.25 20.34 -11.12
N LEU A 486 -1.95 20.13 -10.96
CA LEU A 486 -1.37 18.88 -10.42
C LEU A 486 -1.44 18.81 -8.88
N GLN A 487 -1.76 19.91 -8.20
CA GLN A 487 -1.86 19.99 -6.74
C GLN A 487 -0.57 19.52 -6.02
N MET A 488 0.58 19.90 -6.55
CA MET A 488 1.91 19.47 -6.10
C MET A 488 2.71 20.62 -5.47
#